data_d1412935f74e58e7641c8b1987e54daf
#
_entry.id   d1412935f74e58e7641c8b1987e54daf
#
_cell.length_a   1.000
_cell.length_b   1.000
_cell.length_c   1.000
_cell.angle_alpha   90.00
_cell.angle_beta   90.00
_cell.angle_gamma   90.00
#
_symmetry.space_group_name_H-M   'P 1'
#
loop_
_entity.id
_entity.type
_entity.pdbx_description
1 polymer ?
#
loop_
_entity_poly.entity_id
_entity_poly.type
_entity_poly.pdbx_seq_one_letter_code
_entity_poly.pdbx_strand_id
1 'polypeptide(L)'
;MKKLAVALFLMQTTFLCAAKPSSNPADYPLTVHVVFSRYTPGAGGGLGYQQLETIIDGQQVELQSEGSSGMGVLTLGDYKAQHSTTSFIPRHPNGYDNFIVYRFLLPDGTIRDFDVVGLGPKADPDTAPAPTHP
;
A
#
# COMPACT_ATOMS: atom_id res chain seq x y z
N MET A 1 -41.48 47.83 22.95
CA MET A 1 -41.19 46.44 23.20
C MET A 1 -40.28 45.90 22.10
N LYS A 2 -39.01 45.79 22.38
CA LYS A 2 -38.00 45.31 21.39
C LYS A 2 -37.85 43.82 21.60
N LYS A 3 -38.27 43.02 20.62
CA LYS A 3 -38.03 41.57 20.61
C LYS A 3 -36.62 41.29 20.10
N LEU A 4 -35.75 40.85 20.99
CA LEU A 4 -34.39 40.41 20.69
C LEU A 4 -34.48 38.98 20.14
N ALA A 5 -34.28 38.76 18.85
CA ALA A 5 -34.14 37.45 18.23
C ALA A 5 -32.66 37.01 18.37
N VAL A 6 -32.46 36.08 19.28
CA VAL A 6 -31.14 35.40 19.42
C VAL A 6 -31.08 34.31 18.35
N ALA A 7 -30.36 34.54 17.29
CA ALA A 7 -30.04 33.51 16.28
C ALA A 7 -28.96 32.60 16.86
N LEU A 8 -29.36 31.42 17.29
CA LEU A 8 -28.48 30.33 17.71
C LEU A 8 -27.82 29.72 16.48
N PHE A 9 -26.62 30.13 16.17
CA PHE A 9 -25.80 29.55 15.09
C PHE A 9 -25.25 28.21 15.58
N LEU A 10 -25.94 27.12 15.25
CA LEU A 10 -25.41 25.76 15.45
C LEU A 10 -24.25 25.54 14.48
N MET A 11 -23.02 25.72 14.95
CA MET A 11 -21.83 25.23 14.27
C MET A 11 -21.86 23.70 14.31
N GLN A 12 -22.32 23.10 13.24
CA GLN A 12 -22.14 21.65 13.01
C GLN A 12 -20.68 21.42 12.63
N THR A 13 -19.86 21.10 13.61
CA THR A 13 -18.54 20.52 13.37
C THR A 13 -18.74 19.10 12.83
N THR A 14 -18.73 18.95 11.51
CA THR A 14 -18.64 17.65 10.88
C THR A 14 -17.24 17.10 11.18
N PHE A 15 -17.15 16.22 12.17
CA PHE A 15 -16.00 15.34 12.34
C PHE A 15 -15.92 14.47 11.09
N LEU A 16 -14.97 14.79 10.19
CA LEU A 16 -14.52 13.84 9.18
C LEU A 16 -13.86 12.67 9.93
N CYS A 17 -14.65 11.68 10.30
CA CYS A 17 -14.12 10.39 10.70
C CYS A 17 -13.44 9.80 9.45
N ALA A 18 -12.11 9.77 9.44
CA ALA A 18 -11.38 9.02 8.44
C ALA A 18 -11.86 7.57 8.50
N ALA A 19 -12.53 7.11 7.44
CA ALA A 19 -13.08 5.77 7.40
C ALA A 19 -11.94 4.75 7.55
N LYS A 20 -12.10 3.84 8.53
CA LYS A 20 -11.16 2.73 8.71
C LYS A 20 -11.13 1.91 7.42
N PRO A 21 -9.93 1.53 6.90
CA PRO A 21 -9.84 0.69 5.72
C PRO A 21 -10.66 -0.59 5.86
N SER A 22 -11.34 -0.99 4.78
CA SER A 22 -12.13 -2.21 4.76
C SER A 22 -11.24 -3.44 4.90
N SER A 23 -11.69 -4.44 5.66
CA SER A 23 -11.09 -5.77 5.72
C SER A 23 -11.83 -6.79 4.84
N ASN A 24 -12.77 -6.34 4.00
CA ASN A 24 -13.48 -7.22 3.07
C ASN A 24 -12.58 -7.56 1.87
N PRO A 25 -12.27 -8.84 1.60
CA PRO A 25 -11.45 -9.24 0.46
C PRO A 25 -11.98 -8.77 -0.90
N ALA A 26 -13.28 -8.56 -1.04
CA ALA A 26 -13.89 -8.06 -2.28
C ALA A 26 -13.43 -6.65 -2.66
N ASP A 27 -12.96 -5.85 -1.70
CA ASP A 27 -12.45 -4.51 -1.92
C ASP A 27 -11.00 -4.49 -2.40
N TYR A 28 -10.37 -5.68 -2.50
CA TYR A 28 -8.97 -5.87 -2.90
C TYR A 28 -8.89 -6.69 -4.19
N PRO A 29 -9.16 -6.06 -5.35
CA PRO A 29 -9.28 -6.77 -6.62
C PRO A 29 -7.95 -7.25 -7.21
N LEU A 30 -6.83 -6.71 -6.74
CA LEU A 30 -5.51 -7.07 -7.24
C LEU A 30 -4.96 -8.30 -6.52
N THR A 31 -4.19 -9.11 -7.23
CA THR A 31 -3.35 -10.15 -6.64
C THR A 31 -1.91 -9.76 -6.84
N VAL A 32 -1.17 -9.70 -5.74
CA VAL A 32 0.26 -9.41 -5.72
C VAL A 32 1.00 -10.67 -5.31
N HIS A 33 1.89 -11.15 -6.18
CA HIS A 33 2.73 -12.31 -5.89
C HIS A 33 4.05 -11.85 -5.30
N VAL A 34 4.30 -12.15 -4.03
CA VAL A 34 5.54 -11.79 -3.31
C VAL A 34 6.57 -12.89 -3.54
N VAL A 35 7.66 -12.55 -4.21
CA VAL A 35 8.76 -13.48 -4.56
C VAL A 35 9.97 -13.35 -3.65
N PHE A 36 10.13 -12.18 -3.04
CA PHE A 36 11.18 -11.90 -2.06
C PHE A 36 10.66 -10.95 -0.99
N SER A 37 11.09 -11.17 0.24
CA SER A 37 10.71 -10.31 1.37
C SER A 37 11.89 -10.16 2.33
N ARG A 38 12.18 -8.92 2.72
CA ARG A 38 13.23 -8.57 3.65
C ARG A 38 12.77 -7.50 4.62
N TYR A 39 13.18 -7.63 5.85
CA TYR A 39 13.04 -6.58 6.86
C TYR A 39 14.43 -5.99 7.17
N THR A 40 14.53 -4.67 7.16
CA THR A 40 15.74 -3.95 7.54
C THR A 40 15.44 -3.16 8.81
N PRO A 41 16.13 -3.46 9.93
CA PRO A 41 15.97 -2.70 11.16
C PRO A 41 16.39 -1.26 10.97
N GLY A 42 15.70 -0.33 11.64
CA GLY A 42 16.09 1.08 11.70
C GLY A 42 17.37 1.27 12.51
N ALA A 43 18.21 2.21 12.08
CA ALA A 43 19.41 2.59 12.82
C ALA A 43 19.05 3.28 14.15
N GLY A 44 19.80 2.98 15.22
CA GLY A 44 19.66 3.66 16.50
C GLY A 44 18.30 3.48 17.21
N GLY A 45 17.62 2.35 16.97
CA GLY A 45 16.29 2.08 17.54
C GLY A 45 15.14 2.77 16.80
N GLY A 46 15.41 3.34 15.62
CA GLY A 46 14.38 3.88 14.73
C GLY A 46 13.49 2.81 14.13
N LEU A 47 12.43 3.24 13.46
CA LEU A 47 11.53 2.34 12.73
C LEU A 47 12.29 1.68 11.57
N GLY A 48 12.19 0.36 11.47
CA GLY A 48 12.69 -0.37 10.34
C GLY A 48 11.76 -0.25 9.12
N TYR A 49 12.12 -0.90 8.05
CA TYR A 49 11.27 -1.00 6.86
C TYR A 49 11.29 -2.41 6.29
N GLN A 50 10.19 -2.76 5.63
CA GLN A 50 10.06 -4.02 4.93
C GLN A 50 10.13 -3.77 3.43
N GLN A 51 10.95 -4.54 2.73
CA GLN A 51 11.05 -4.53 1.28
C GLN A 51 10.54 -5.84 0.70
N LEU A 52 9.79 -5.72 -0.39
CA LEU A 52 9.24 -6.84 -1.12
C LEU A 52 9.62 -6.71 -2.59
N GLU A 53 10.05 -7.82 -3.21
CA GLU A 53 10.01 -7.97 -4.65
C GLU A 53 8.73 -8.73 -5.01
N THR A 54 7.97 -8.18 -5.95
CA THR A 54 6.64 -8.67 -6.28
C THR A 54 6.45 -8.74 -7.80
N ILE A 55 5.50 -9.57 -8.20
CA ILE A 55 4.95 -9.59 -9.56
C ILE A 55 3.50 -9.12 -9.48
N ILE A 56 3.19 -8.05 -10.20
CA ILE A 56 1.86 -7.45 -10.28
C ILE A 56 1.51 -7.28 -11.75
N ASP A 57 0.47 -7.94 -12.22
CA ASP A 57 0.06 -7.93 -13.64
C ASP A 57 1.23 -8.20 -14.61
N GLY A 58 2.09 -9.17 -14.25
CA GLY A 58 3.26 -9.55 -15.03
C GLY A 58 4.45 -8.59 -14.93
N GLN A 59 4.35 -7.50 -14.21
CA GLN A 59 5.43 -6.56 -13.98
C GLN A 59 6.14 -6.83 -12.66
N GLN A 60 7.47 -6.80 -12.68
CA GLN A 60 8.26 -6.81 -11.45
C GLN A 60 8.19 -5.44 -10.78
N VAL A 61 7.80 -5.43 -9.51
CA VAL A 61 7.63 -4.21 -8.72
C VAL A 61 8.30 -4.40 -7.36
N GLU A 62 9.15 -3.45 -7.00
CA GLU A 62 9.74 -3.39 -5.67
C GLU A 62 8.91 -2.48 -4.79
N LEU A 63 8.50 -3.00 -3.63
CA LEU A 63 7.65 -2.33 -2.68
C LEU A 63 8.35 -2.13 -1.35
N GLN A 64 8.06 -1.03 -0.68
CA GLN A 64 8.57 -0.74 0.65
C GLN A 64 7.48 -0.22 1.57
N SER A 65 7.44 -0.73 2.79
CA SER A 65 6.57 -0.25 3.86
C SER A 65 7.42 0.26 5.01
N GLU A 66 7.01 1.37 5.61
CA GLU A 66 7.53 1.73 6.92
C GLU A 66 7.09 0.70 7.95
N GLY A 67 8.06 0.12 8.65
CA GLY A 67 7.81 -0.87 9.68
C GLY A 67 7.55 -0.22 11.03
N SER A 68 6.76 -0.89 11.85
CA SER A 68 6.74 -0.66 13.28
C SER A 68 7.70 -1.64 13.97
N SER A 69 8.11 -1.31 15.19
CA SER A 69 8.85 -2.26 16.02
C SER A 69 8.06 -3.57 16.17
N GLY A 70 8.70 -4.70 15.91
CA GLY A 70 8.06 -6.01 16.01
C GLY A 70 7.46 -6.56 14.71
N MET A 71 7.62 -5.89 13.58
CA MET A 71 7.30 -6.48 12.28
C MET A 71 8.29 -7.57 11.92
N GLY A 72 7.76 -8.71 11.49
CA GLY A 72 8.53 -9.78 10.90
C GLY A 72 8.65 -9.64 9.38
N VAL A 73 9.33 -10.62 8.78
CA VAL A 73 9.39 -10.77 7.33
C VAL A 73 8.05 -11.32 6.84
N LEU A 74 7.45 -10.69 5.84
CA LEU A 74 6.23 -11.18 5.22
C LEU A 74 6.52 -12.51 4.50
N THR A 75 5.63 -13.49 4.63
CA THR A 75 5.79 -14.77 3.93
C THR A 75 5.61 -14.60 2.42
N LEU A 76 6.28 -15.46 1.64
CA LEU A 76 6.15 -15.45 0.19
C LEU A 76 4.79 -16.02 -0.23
N GLY A 77 4.28 -15.56 -1.35
CA GLY A 77 3.02 -16.04 -1.93
C GLY A 77 2.10 -14.91 -2.38
N ASP A 78 0.84 -15.23 -2.57
CA ASP A 78 -0.17 -14.33 -3.11
C ASP A 78 -0.90 -13.56 -2.03
N TYR A 79 -1.02 -12.26 -2.21
CA TYR A 79 -1.76 -11.36 -1.34
C TYR A 79 -2.80 -10.59 -2.12
N LYS A 80 -3.94 -10.35 -1.48
CA LYS A 80 -4.95 -9.44 -2.00
C LYS A 80 -4.52 -8.00 -1.76
N ALA A 81 -4.66 -7.15 -2.77
CA ALA A 81 -4.28 -5.75 -2.70
C ALA A 81 -5.25 -4.84 -3.46
N GLN A 82 -5.17 -3.57 -3.14
CA GLN A 82 -5.82 -2.50 -3.89
C GLN A 82 -4.87 -1.30 -4.03
N HIS A 83 -5.13 -0.46 -5.00
CA HIS A 83 -4.46 0.84 -5.08
C HIS A 83 -4.96 1.75 -3.95
N SER A 84 -4.03 2.46 -3.33
CA SER A 84 -4.33 3.47 -2.33
C SER A 84 -3.79 4.81 -2.78
N THR A 85 -4.53 5.86 -2.52
CA THR A 85 -4.09 7.24 -2.78
C THR A 85 -3.38 7.87 -1.59
N THR A 86 -3.33 7.16 -0.46
CA THR A 86 -2.73 7.67 0.77
C THR A 86 -1.23 7.35 0.75
N SER A 87 -0.42 8.31 0.37
CA SER A 87 1.04 8.25 0.55
C SER A 87 1.42 8.97 1.83
N PHE A 88 2.29 8.36 2.64
CA PHE A 88 2.85 9.01 3.84
C PHE A 88 3.88 10.08 3.50
N ILE A 89 4.41 10.07 2.29
CA ILE A 89 5.40 11.03 1.84
C ILE A 89 4.70 12.04 0.93
N PRO A 90 4.68 13.34 1.28
CA PRO A 90 4.18 14.36 0.37
C PRO A 90 5.08 14.38 -0.87
N ARG A 91 4.55 13.92 -1.98
CA ARG A 91 5.26 13.86 -3.26
C ARG A 91 4.63 14.86 -4.21
N HIS A 92 5.46 15.60 -4.91
CA HIS A 92 5.01 16.49 -5.96
C HIS A 92 4.86 15.68 -7.26
N PRO A 93 3.65 15.50 -7.79
CA PRO A 93 3.47 14.75 -9.03
C PRO A 93 4.16 15.51 -10.17
N ASN A 94 5.13 14.82 -10.77
CA ASN A 94 5.74 15.27 -12.01
C ASN A 94 5.35 14.31 -13.10
N GLY A 95 4.65 14.17 -13.88
CA GLY A 95 4.16 13.24 -14.91
C GLY A 95 5.03 12.01 -15.25
N TYR A 96 6.21 11.85 -14.62
CA TYR A 96 7.16 10.77 -14.89
C TYR A 96 7.33 9.80 -13.72
N ASP A 97 7.01 10.25 -12.50
CA ASP A 97 7.16 9.41 -11.31
C ASP A 97 5.87 8.63 -11.01
N ASN A 98 6.07 7.40 -10.63
CA ASN A 98 4.97 6.54 -10.20
C ASN A 98 4.83 6.61 -8.67
N PHE A 99 3.73 7.18 -8.19
CA PHE A 99 3.40 7.32 -6.77
C PHE A 99 2.28 6.37 -6.34
N ILE A 100 2.24 5.19 -6.90
CA ILE A 100 1.25 4.19 -6.53
C ILE A 100 1.61 3.62 -5.16
N VAL A 101 0.62 3.56 -4.29
CA VAL A 101 0.65 2.84 -3.03
C VAL A 101 -0.24 1.61 -3.17
N TYR A 102 0.29 0.46 -2.82
CA TYR A 102 -0.48 -0.78 -2.74
C TYR A 102 -0.87 -1.06 -1.30
N ARG A 103 -2.16 -1.21 -1.08
CA ARG A 103 -2.71 -1.61 0.22
C ARG A 103 -2.99 -3.10 0.20
N PHE A 104 -2.29 -3.84 1.05
CA PHE A 104 -2.43 -5.28 1.19
C PHE A 104 -3.43 -5.63 2.28
N LEU A 105 -4.25 -6.63 2.02
CA LEU A 105 -5.03 -7.32 3.02
C LEU A 105 -4.28 -8.60 3.40
N LEU A 106 -3.80 -8.67 4.64
CA LEU A 106 -3.11 -9.85 5.14
C LEU A 106 -4.10 -10.94 5.58
N PRO A 107 -3.69 -12.22 5.63
CA PRO A 107 -4.57 -13.33 5.99
C PRO A 107 -5.23 -13.21 7.37
N ASP A 108 -4.61 -12.50 8.31
CA ASP A 108 -5.16 -12.22 9.64
C ASP A 108 -6.16 -11.05 9.66
N GLY A 109 -6.47 -10.46 8.49
CA GLY A 109 -7.35 -9.30 8.34
C GLY A 109 -6.68 -7.95 8.62
N THR A 110 -5.39 -7.94 8.93
CA THR A 110 -4.64 -6.67 9.05
C THR A 110 -4.34 -6.08 7.69
N ILE A 111 -4.15 -4.76 7.66
CA ILE A 111 -3.92 -3.99 6.45
C ILE A 111 -2.55 -3.36 6.55
N ARG A 112 -1.81 -3.43 5.44
CA ARG A 112 -0.48 -2.83 5.34
C ARG A 112 -0.31 -2.13 4.00
N ASP A 113 0.19 -0.90 4.06
CA ASP A 113 0.47 -0.09 2.87
C ASP A 113 1.94 -0.21 2.47
N PHE A 114 2.17 -0.29 1.16
CA PHE A 114 3.50 -0.36 0.56
C PHE A 114 3.62 0.69 -0.55
N ASP A 115 4.68 1.47 -0.49
CA ASP A 115 5.07 2.38 -1.57
C ASP A 115 5.84 1.65 -2.66
N VAL A 116 5.62 2.03 -3.92
CA VAL A 116 6.46 1.58 -5.03
C VAL A 116 7.79 2.31 -4.97
N VAL A 117 8.88 1.57 -4.84
CA VAL A 117 10.24 2.12 -4.78
C VAL A 117 11.12 1.67 -5.95
N GLY A 118 10.67 0.67 -6.71
CA GLY A 118 11.37 0.20 -7.90
C GLY A 118 10.42 -0.45 -8.88
N LEU A 119 10.70 -0.28 -10.17
CA LEU A 119 10.00 -0.93 -11.27
C LEU A 119 11.00 -1.72 -12.11
N GLY A 120 10.75 -3.00 -12.25
CA GLY A 120 11.48 -3.89 -13.13
C GLY A 120 10.76 -4.10 -14.47
N PRO A 121 11.29 -5.02 -15.29
CA PRO A 121 10.69 -5.33 -16.56
C PRO A 121 9.28 -5.92 -16.41
N LYS A 122 8.44 -5.64 -17.39
CA LYS A 122 7.18 -6.33 -17.56
C LYS A 122 7.42 -7.57 -18.40
N ALA A 123 6.92 -8.73 -17.94
CA ALA A 123 6.98 -9.95 -18.75
C ALA A 123 6.16 -9.72 -20.04
N ASP A 124 6.81 -9.93 -21.17
CA ASP A 124 6.14 -9.87 -22.46
C ASP A 124 5.25 -11.11 -22.56
N PRO A 125 3.94 -10.98 -22.82
CA PRO A 125 3.04 -12.13 -22.92
C PRO A 125 3.44 -13.11 -24.03
N ASP A 126 4.23 -12.66 -25.01
CA ASP A 126 4.71 -13.46 -26.12
C ASP A 126 6.07 -14.15 -25.86
N THR A 127 6.73 -13.87 -24.75
CA THR A 127 7.98 -14.55 -24.37
C THR A 127 7.67 -15.75 -23.48
N ALA A 128 7.12 -16.80 -24.08
CA ALA A 128 7.08 -18.10 -23.44
C ALA A 128 8.54 -18.51 -23.10
N PRO A 129 8.84 -18.96 -21.87
CA PRO A 129 10.17 -19.43 -21.54
C PRO A 129 10.54 -20.55 -22.50
N ALA A 130 11.68 -20.39 -23.20
CA ALA A 130 12.19 -21.41 -24.10
C ALA A 130 12.27 -22.73 -23.32
N PRO A 131 11.80 -23.86 -23.91
CA PRO A 131 11.86 -25.16 -23.25
C PRO A 131 13.32 -25.47 -22.95
N THR A 132 13.64 -25.57 -21.67
CA THR A 132 14.93 -26.07 -21.19
C THR A 132 14.98 -27.52 -21.61
N HIS A 133 15.68 -27.83 -22.71
CA HIS A 133 16.02 -29.21 -23.04
C HIS A 133 17.04 -29.72 -22.01
N PRO A 134 16.86 -30.96 -21.50
CA PRO A 134 17.82 -31.60 -20.61
C PRO A 134 19.13 -31.94 -21.32
#